data_a35212e603c7a5a086cc3d5e07037496
#
_entry.id   a35212e603c7a5a086cc3d5e07037496
#
_cell.length_a   1.000
_cell.length_b   1.000
_cell.length_c   1.000
_cell.angle_alpha   90.00
_cell.angle_beta   90.00
_cell.angle_gamma   90.00
#
_symmetry.space_group_name_H-M   'P 1'
#
loop_
_entity.id
_entity.type
_entity.pdbx_description
1 polymer ?
#
loop_
_entity_poly.entity_id
_entity_poly.type
_entity_poly.pdbx_seq_one_letter_code
_entity_poly.pdbx_strand_id
1 'polypeptide(L)'
;MVTIKLFGLLKTLANNQTDLTLSLNGGRRVKDLVAILEEKHPQIGELIHKKKVLVSVNQEIAHEETEVKDGDEVALLPPFAGGADDTMLVRVQRENFSVDAEIDRVRTRSTRIGGISVFLGTARDHSRGHDVSAITFEYYEGMAQKKLREIRERALKDFDVLEVLILHRYGEIQIGENIVLIVVGAEHRADAFRACKWCIDELKQITPIWKLEQTPAGEVWVEEHP
;
A
#
# COMPACT_ATOMS: atom_id res chain seq x y z
N MET A 1 -4.48 9.84 -32.32
CA MET A 1 -3.82 8.56 -31.99
C MET A 1 -3.26 8.64 -30.58
N VAL A 2 -3.48 7.61 -29.79
CA VAL A 2 -3.04 7.55 -28.40
C VAL A 2 -1.99 6.44 -28.27
N THR A 3 -0.91 6.73 -27.55
CA THR A 3 0.13 5.75 -27.22
C THR A 3 -0.14 5.17 -25.83
N ILE A 4 -0.22 3.85 -25.73
CA ILE A 4 -0.47 3.13 -24.50
C ILE A 4 0.82 2.41 -24.08
N LYS A 5 1.36 2.79 -22.94
CA LYS A 5 2.53 2.13 -22.34
C LYS A 5 2.11 0.85 -21.64
N LEU A 6 2.84 -0.22 -21.86
CA LEU A 6 2.62 -1.53 -21.26
C LEU A 6 3.73 -1.86 -20.26
N PHE A 7 3.38 -2.53 -19.16
CA PHE A 7 4.32 -2.93 -18.11
C PHE A 7 4.16 -4.43 -17.76
N GLY A 8 5.24 -5.03 -17.30
CA GLY A 8 5.26 -6.41 -16.78
C GLY A 8 4.62 -7.44 -17.73
N LEU A 9 3.69 -8.24 -17.21
CA LEU A 9 2.97 -9.29 -17.94
C LEU A 9 2.28 -8.78 -19.23
N LEU A 10 1.83 -7.53 -19.24
CA LEU A 10 1.12 -6.98 -20.40
C LEU A 10 2.01 -6.86 -21.64
N LYS A 11 3.33 -6.68 -21.47
CA LYS A 11 4.29 -6.73 -22.59
C LYS A 11 4.30 -8.11 -23.23
N THR A 12 4.32 -9.17 -22.42
CA THR A 12 4.29 -10.54 -22.90
C THR A 12 2.99 -10.85 -23.67
N LEU A 13 1.85 -10.39 -23.15
CA LEU A 13 0.54 -10.55 -23.79
C LEU A 13 0.39 -9.73 -25.08
N ALA A 14 1.19 -8.69 -25.25
CA ALA A 14 1.28 -7.86 -26.44
C ALA A 14 2.49 -8.22 -27.33
N ASN A 15 2.92 -9.47 -27.36
CA ASN A 15 4.05 -9.96 -28.16
C ASN A 15 5.38 -9.20 -27.86
N ASN A 16 5.65 -8.93 -26.60
CA ASN A 16 6.81 -8.20 -26.09
C ASN A 16 6.90 -6.72 -26.55
N GLN A 17 5.78 -6.15 -26.96
CA GLN A 17 5.71 -4.70 -27.24
C GLN A 17 5.70 -3.92 -25.93
N THR A 18 6.41 -2.80 -25.91
CA THR A 18 6.44 -1.86 -24.76
C THR A 18 5.33 -0.83 -24.86
N ASP A 19 4.90 -0.53 -26.10
CA ASP A 19 3.91 0.49 -26.39
C ASP A 19 2.97 0.00 -27.48
N LEU A 20 1.68 0.36 -27.37
CA LEU A 20 0.67 0.16 -28.39
C LEU A 20 0.16 1.51 -28.87
N THR A 21 0.03 1.68 -30.18
CA THR A 21 -0.58 2.88 -30.76
C THR A 21 -2.00 2.54 -31.25
N LEU A 22 -2.98 3.26 -30.71
CA LEU A 22 -4.39 3.08 -31.07
C LEU A 22 -5.00 4.35 -31.63
N SER A 23 -5.89 4.16 -32.62
CA SER A 23 -6.78 5.24 -33.09
C SER A 23 -8.12 5.11 -32.38
N LEU A 24 -8.57 6.17 -31.75
CA LEU A 24 -9.83 6.16 -30.98
C LEU A 24 -11.09 6.24 -31.86
N ASN A 25 -10.96 6.39 -33.20
CA ASN A 25 -12.06 6.38 -34.18
C ASN A 25 -13.33 7.17 -33.71
N GLY A 26 -13.13 8.30 -33.03
CA GLY A 26 -14.21 9.13 -32.49
C GLY A 26 -14.58 8.84 -31.04
N GLY A 27 -14.08 7.76 -30.42
CA GLY A 27 -14.15 7.53 -28.97
C GLY A 27 -13.21 8.49 -28.24
N ARG A 28 -13.63 8.95 -27.05
CA ARG A 28 -12.88 9.95 -26.28
C ARG A 28 -12.76 9.58 -24.80
N ARG A 29 -13.05 8.33 -24.45
CA ARG A 29 -13.06 7.88 -23.06
C ARG A 29 -12.28 6.59 -22.91
N VAL A 30 -11.83 6.33 -21.68
CA VAL A 30 -11.11 5.11 -21.34
C VAL A 30 -11.89 3.85 -21.74
N LYS A 31 -13.20 3.80 -21.54
CA LYS A 31 -14.04 2.66 -21.97
C LYS A 31 -13.96 2.37 -23.48
N ASP A 32 -13.89 3.41 -24.31
CA ASP A 32 -13.77 3.25 -25.76
C ASP A 32 -12.40 2.67 -26.15
N LEU A 33 -11.35 3.12 -25.44
CA LEU A 33 -10.00 2.61 -25.60
C LEU A 33 -9.90 1.15 -25.16
N VAL A 34 -10.56 0.77 -24.06
CA VAL A 34 -10.61 -0.61 -23.56
C VAL A 34 -11.30 -1.52 -24.57
N ALA A 35 -12.41 -1.09 -25.18
CA ALA A 35 -13.11 -1.86 -26.20
C ALA A 35 -12.22 -2.15 -27.44
N ILE A 36 -11.46 -1.14 -27.91
CA ILE A 36 -10.48 -1.34 -29.01
C ILE A 36 -9.34 -2.27 -28.61
N LEU A 37 -8.89 -2.17 -27.36
CA LEU A 37 -7.86 -3.08 -26.83
C LEU A 37 -8.35 -4.53 -26.76
N GLU A 38 -9.60 -4.73 -26.36
CA GLU A 38 -10.20 -6.07 -26.27
C GLU A 38 -10.32 -6.74 -27.64
N GLU A 39 -10.65 -5.98 -28.68
CA GLU A 39 -10.67 -6.52 -30.05
C GLU A 39 -9.29 -6.96 -30.54
N LYS A 40 -8.24 -6.20 -30.22
CA LYS A 40 -6.87 -6.45 -30.69
C LYS A 40 -6.06 -7.37 -29.78
N HIS A 41 -6.29 -7.27 -28.49
CA HIS A 41 -5.60 -7.99 -27.43
C HIS A 41 -6.61 -8.51 -26.38
N PRO A 42 -7.40 -9.56 -26.69
CA PRO A 42 -8.50 -10.03 -25.84
C PRO A 42 -8.08 -10.35 -24.40
N GLN A 43 -6.88 -10.91 -24.22
CA GLN A 43 -6.35 -11.24 -22.90
C GLN A 43 -6.08 -9.99 -22.04
N ILE A 44 -5.69 -8.87 -22.64
CA ILE A 44 -5.50 -7.59 -21.95
C ILE A 44 -6.86 -7.01 -21.56
N GLY A 45 -7.83 -7.01 -22.49
CA GLY A 45 -9.20 -6.59 -22.22
C GLY A 45 -9.84 -7.36 -21.06
N GLU A 46 -9.71 -8.68 -21.05
CA GLU A 46 -10.20 -9.53 -19.96
C GLU A 46 -9.59 -9.16 -18.60
N LEU A 47 -8.29 -8.85 -18.56
CA LEU A 47 -7.62 -8.43 -17.33
C LEU A 47 -8.13 -7.06 -16.83
N ILE A 48 -8.44 -6.13 -17.72
CA ILE A 48 -9.02 -4.83 -17.37
C ILE A 48 -10.44 -5.02 -16.79
N HIS A 49 -11.29 -5.80 -17.45
CA HIS A 49 -12.66 -6.08 -16.98
C HIS A 49 -12.67 -6.79 -15.60
N LYS A 50 -11.70 -7.68 -15.38
CA LYS A 50 -11.52 -8.32 -14.05
C LYS A 50 -10.91 -7.41 -13.00
N LYS A 51 -10.70 -6.11 -13.32
CA LYS A 51 -10.03 -5.12 -12.45
C LYS A 51 -8.62 -5.56 -12.00
N LYS A 52 -7.97 -6.38 -12.82
CA LYS A 52 -6.58 -6.82 -12.61
C LYS A 52 -5.56 -5.92 -13.30
N VAL A 53 -6.00 -4.92 -14.04
CA VAL A 53 -5.17 -3.90 -14.69
C VAL A 53 -5.79 -2.55 -14.43
N LEU A 54 -4.98 -1.61 -13.94
CA LEU A 54 -5.37 -0.23 -13.80
C LEU A 54 -5.02 0.53 -15.08
N VAL A 55 -5.89 1.44 -15.48
CA VAL A 55 -5.60 2.39 -16.55
C VAL A 55 -5.20 3.71 -15.92
N SER A 56 -4.09 4.29 -16.34
CA SER A 56 -3.73 5.66 -15.99
C SER A 56 -3.71 6.54 -17.24
N VAL A 57 -4.11 7.80 -17.07
CA VAL A 57 -4.03 8.85 -18.09
C VAL A 57 -3.25 10.00 -17.47
N ASN A 58 -2.15 10.38 -18.12
CA ASN A 58 -1.24 11.44 -17.64
C ASN A 58 -0.79 11.24 -16.18
N GLN A 59 -0.44 9.98 -15.84
CA GLN A 59 0.03 9.53 -14.52
C GLN A 59 -1.03 9.55 -13.40
N GLU A 60 -2.29 9.83 -13.70
CA GLU A 60 -3.41 9.73 -12.77
C GLU A 60 -4.24 8.47 -13.06
N ILE A 61 -4.76 7.80 -12.00
CA ILE A 61 -5.63 6.63 -12.18
C ILE A 61 -6.92 7.08 -12.86
N ALA A 62 -7.25 6.44 -13.97
CA ALA A 62 -8.41 6.77 -14.79
C ALA A 62 -9.53 5.76 -14.61
N HIS A 63 -10.75 6.25 -14.64
CA HIS A 63 -11.98 5.46 -14.64
C HIS A 63 -12.55 5.36 -16.06
N GLU A 64 -13.54 4.48 -16.25
CA GLU A 64 -14.15 4.21 -17.56
C GLU A 64 -14.63 5.48 -18.30
N GLU A 65 -15.11 6.46 -17.54
CA GLU A 65 -15.65 7.73 -18.08
C GLU A 65 -14.59 8.84 -18.24
N THR A 66 -13.34 8.59 -17.84
CA THR A 66 -12.24 9.57 -17.98
C THR A 66 -12.01 9.87 -19.47
N GLU A 67 -11.96 11.16 -19.82
CA GLU A 67 -11.64 11.60 -21.18
C GLU A 67 -10.18 11.30 -21.54
N VAL A 68 -9.96 10.89 -22.79
CA VAL A 68 -8.64 10.64 -23.37
C VAL A 68 -8.54 11.45 -24.67
N LYS A 69 -7.48 12.23 -24.79
CA LYS A 69 -7.21 13.12 -25.95
C LYS A 69 -5.99 12.65 -26.73
N ASP A 70 -5.87 13.10 -27.96
CA ASP A 70 -4.66 12.91 -28.75
C ASP A 70 -3.48 13.60 -28.02
N GLY A 71 -2.42 12.83 -27.84
CA GLY A 71 -1.22 13.28 -27.13
C GLY A 71 -1.18 12.93 -25.64
N ASP A 72 -2.27 12.41 -25.05
CA ASP A 72 -2.26 11.92 -23.68
C ASP A 72 -1.37 10.68 -23.53
N GLU A 73 -0.66 10.60 -22.43
CA GLU A 73 0.07 9.42 -22.03
C GLU A 73 -0.89 8.46 -21.30
N VAL A 74 -1.21 7.35 -21.96
CA VAL A 74 -1.99 6.28 -21.33
C VAL A 74 -1.06 5.16 -20.91
N ALA A 75 -1.23 4.62 -19.73
CA ALA A 75 -0.48 3.45 -19.26
C ALA A 75 -1.41 2.36 -18.73
N LEU A 76 -1.15 1.13 -19.11
CA LEU A 76 -1.78 -0.04 -18.52
C LEU A 76 -0.82 -0.60 -17.46
N LEU A 77 -1.26 -0.49 -16.23
CA LEU A 77 -0.52 -0.95 -15.07
C LEU A 77 -1.08 -2.31 -14.67
N PRO A 78 -0.38 -3.43 -14.99
CA PRO A 78 -0.75 -4.71 -14.42
C PRO A 78 -0.71 -4.56 -12.91
N PRO A 79 -1.46 -5.40 -12.16
CA PRO A 79 -1.18 -5.49 -10.76
C PRO A 79 0.32 -5.73 -10.68
N PHE A 80 1.01 -4.87 -9.93
CA PHE A 80 2.38 -5.18 -9.54
C PHE A 80 2.31 -6.62 -9.04
N ALA A 81 3.37 -7.41 -9.20
CA ALA A 81 3.53 -8.64 -8.44
C ALA A 81 3.65 -8.26 -6.95
N GLY A 82 2.51 -7.99 -6.35
CA GLY A 82 2.15 -7.31 -5.16
C GLY A 82 0.89 -6.51 -5.48
N GLY A 83 -0.26 -7.14 -5.73
CA GLY A 83 -1.44 -6.60 -6.39
C GLY A 83 -2.00 -5.32 -5.75
N ALA A 84 -3.06 -4.73 -6.35
CA ALA A 84 -3.92 -3.69 -5.74
C ALA A 84 -4.31 -4.03 -4.28
N ASP A 85 -4.18 -5.28 -3.92
CA ASP A 85 -4.34 -5.89 -2.63
C ASP A 85 -3.10 -5.65 -1.71
N ASP A 86 -1.88 -5.55 -2.25
CA ASP A 86 -0.67 -5.23 -1.46
C ASP A 86 -0.58 -3.74 -1.05
N THR A 87 -1.17 -2.84 -1.83
CA THR A 87 -1.30 -1.43 -1.43
C THR A 87 -2.21 -1.29 -0.23
N MET A 88 -3.13 -2.23 -0.03
CA MET A 88 -4.01 -2.26 1.13
C MET A 88 -3.35 -2.91 2.36
N LEU A 89 -2.28 -3.69 2.18
CA LEU A 89 -1.55 -4.33 3.27
C LEU A 89 -0.42 -3.48 3.83
N VAL A 90 0.06 -2.49 3.05
CA VAL A 90 1.09 -1.55 3.51
C VAL A 90 0.60 -0.13 3.24
N ARG A 91 0.33 0.64 4.30
CA ARG A 91 -0.21 2.00 4.18
C ARG A 91 0.39 2.96 5.19
N VAL A 92 0.58 4.20 4.72
CA VAL A 92 0.74 5.38 5.58
C VAL A 92 -0.47 6.25 5.33
N GLN A 93 -1.28 6.53 6.36
CA GLN A 93 -2.56 7.24 6.22
C GLN A 93 -2.81 8.19 7.40
N ARG A 94 -3.68 9.18 7.19
CA ARG A 94 -4.06 10.13 8.24
C ARG A 94 -5.22 9.63 9.08
N GLU A 95 -6.17 8.95 8.43
CA GLU A 95 -7.41 8.49 9.03
C GLU A 95 -7.16 7.36 10.02
N ASN A 96 -8.00 7.30 11.06
CA ASN A 96 -8.00 6.17 11.98
C ASN A 96 -8.47 4.88 11.26
N PHE A 97 -8.22 3.73 11.84
CA PHE A 97 -8.52 2.43 11.24
C PHE A 97 -9.23 1.50 12.25
N SER A 98 -9.99 0.57 11.70
CA SER A 98 -10.60 -0.51 12.48
C SER A 98 -9.62 -1.69 12.55
N VAL A 99 -9.19 -2.03 13.75
CA VAL A 99 -8.27 -3.17 13.99
C VAL A 99 -8.89 -4.47 13.51
N ASP A 100 -10.17 -4.70 13.78
CA ASP A 100 -10.88 -5.92 13.37
C ASP A 100 -10.92 -6.06 11.84
N ALA A 101 -11.19 -4.96 11.12
CA ALA A 101 -11.21 -4.99 9.66
C ALA A 101 -9.83 -5.32 9.07
N GLU A 102 -8.77 -4.84 9.69
CA GLU A 102 -7.40 -5.12 9.23
C GLU A 102 -6.95 -6.56 9.58
N ILE A 103 -7.39 -7.09 10.71
CA ILE A 103 -7.19 -8.51 11.05
C ILE A 103 -7.91 -9.40 10.05
N ASP A 104 -9.16 -9.09 9.70
CA ASP A 104 -9.94 -9.83 8.71
C ASP A 104 -9.28 -9.79 7.33
N ARG A 105 -8.69 -8.68 6.96
CA ARG A 105 -7.93 -8.53 5.71
C ARG A 105 -6.77 -9.52 5.63
N VAL A 106 -6.04 -9.74 6.72
CA VAL A 106 -4.97 -10.76 6.79
C VAL A 106 -5.56 -12.17 6.85
N ARG A 107 -6.57 -12.39 7.71
CA ARG A 107 -7.18 -13.71 7.92
C ARG A 107 -7.72 -14.34 6.65
N THR A 108 -8.30 -13.53 5.77
CA THR A 108 -8.92 -13.99 4.52
C THR A 108 -7.92 -14.31 3.41
N ARG A 109 -6.62 -14.03 3.60
CA ARG A 109 -5.58 -14.28 2.59
C ARG A 109 -5.25 -15.75 2.39
N SER A 110 -5.35 -16.54 3.44
CA SER A 110 -5.04 -17.97 3.37
C SER A 110 -5.81 -18.75 4.43
N THR A 111 -6.42 -19.86 4.00
CA THR A 111 -7.04 -20.83 4.90
C THR A 111 -6.03 -21.59 5.76
N ARG A 112 -4.72 -21.46 5.46
CA ARG A 112 -3.63 -22.06 6.22
C ARG A 112 -3.23 -21.23 7.46
N ILE A 113 -3.72 -20.00 7.59
CA ILE A 113 -3.44 -19.18 8.77
C ILE A 113 -4.10 -19.80 10.01
N GLY A 114 -3.26 -20.38 10.89
CA GLY A 114 -3.67 -20.97 12.16
C GLY A 114 -3.43 -20.06 13.36
N GLY A 115 -2.61 -18.99 13.20
CA GLY A 115 -2.35 -18.01 14.25
C GLY A 115 -2.11 -16.61 13.67
N ILE A 116 -2.66 -15.59 14.33
CA ILE A 116 -2.46 -14.19 14.00
C ILE A 116 -1.85 -13.47 15.19
N SER A 117 -0.74 -12.77 14.97
CA SER A 117 -0.13 -11.86 15.94
C SER A 117 -0.42 -10.43 15.54
N VAL A 118 -0.78 -9.60 16.51
CA VAL A 118 -1.11 -8.19 16.30
C VAL A 118 -0.25 -7.36 17.24
N PHE A 119 0.43 -6.34 16.69
CA PHE A 119 0.99 -5.24 17.42
C PHE A 119 0.19 -3.99 17.10
N LEU A 120 -0.43 -3.40 18.12
CA LEU A 120 -1.12 -2.12 18.05
C LEU A 120 -0.38 -1.11 18.92
N GLY A 121 0.19 -0.07 18.28
CA GLY A 121 0.74 1.08 18.98
C GLY A 121 -0.31 2.17 19.11
N THR A 122 -0.47 2.69 20.32
CA THR A 122 -1.42 3.77 20.65
C THR A 122 -0.71 4.98 21.24
N ALA A 123 -1.32 6.15 21.12
CA ALA A 123 -0.83 7.36 21.73
C ALA A 123 -1.10 7.33 23.24
N ARG A 124 -0.06 7.45 24.04
CA ARG A 124 -0.14 7.49 25.50
C ARG A 124 0.15 8.89 26.03
N ASP A 125 -0.42 9.23 27.16
CA ASP A 125 -0.33 10.54 27.83
C ASP A 125 0.98 10.76 28.59
N HIS A 126 1.89 9.81 28.59
CA HIS A 126 3.17 9.89 29.30
C HIS A 126 4.31 9.29 28.46
N SER A 127 5.44 10.01 28.39
CA SER A 127 6.64 9.60 27.67
C SER A 127 7.88 10.12 28.39
N ARG A 128 8.86 9.26 28.64
CA ARG A 128 10.20 9.61 29.21
C ARG A 128 10.16 10.53 30.45
N GLY A 129 9.16 10.34 31.32
CA GLY A 129 9.01 11.12 32.54
C GLY A 129 8.26 12.44 32.36
N HIS A 130 7.68 12.70 31.21
CA HIS A 130 6.88 13.91 30.92
C HIS A 130 5.45 13.55 30.53
N ASP A 131 4.52 14.41 30.86
CA ASP A 131 3.16 14.34 30.35
C ASP A 131 3.12 14.78 28.89
N VAL A 132 2.31 14.10 28.10
CA VAL A 132 2.12 14.36 26.66
C VAL A 132 0.63 14.62 26.41
N SER A 133 0.32 15.75 25.79
CA SER A 133 -1.06 16.14 25.48
C SER A 133 -1.51 15.79 24.08
N ALA A 134 -0.58 15.74 23.13
CA ALA A 134 -0.82 15.34 21.75
C ALA A 134 0.49 14.85 21.10
N ILE A 135 0.35 14.08 20.04
CA ILE A 135 1.48 13.56 19.24
C ILE A 135 1.24 13.92 17.78
N THR A 136 2.27 14.41 17.11
CA THR A 136 2.24 14.62 15.66
C THR A 136 3.31 13.76 15.00
N PHE A 137 2.92 13.01 13.97
CA PHE A 137 3.86 12.27 13.14
C PHE A 137 4.04 12.96 11.79
N GLU A 138 5.27 13.28 11.46
CA GLU A 138 5.69 13.67 10.11
C GLU A 138 6.32 12.48 9.42
N TYR A 139 6.19 12.42 8.10
CA TYR A 139 6.80 11.36 7.32
C TYR A 139 7.27 11.89 5.96
N TYR A 140 8.29 11.25 5.41
CA TYR A 140 8.71 11.52 4.04
C TYR A 140 7.93 10.61 3.09
N GLU A 141 7.00 11.22 2.35
CA GLU A 141 6.11 10.54 1.41
C GLU A 141 6.93 9.72 0.39
N GLY A 142 6.40 8.61 -0.08
CA GLY A 142 7.09 7.71 -1.00
C GLY A 142 8.17 6.89 -0.33
N MET A 143 9.11 7.49 0.40
CA MET A 143 10.18 6.75 1.06
C MET A 143 9.68 5.93 2.25
N ALA A 144 8.79 6.50 3.08
CA ALA A 144 8.18 5.76 4.20
C ALA A 144 7.38 4.57 3.69
N GLN A 145 6.52 4.79 2.69
CA GLN A 145 5.75 3.73 2.05
C GLN A 145 6.64 2.62 1.45
N LYS A 146 7.75 3.00 0.81
CA LYS A 146 8.73 2.06 0.26
C LYS A 146 9.38 1.24 1.37
N LYS A 147 9.80 1.89 2.47
CA LYS A 147 10.44 1.21 3.59
C LYS A 147 9.50 0.22 4.29
N LEU A 148 8.24 0.58 4.48
CA LEU A 148 7.24 -0.36 5.03
C LEU A 148 7.03 -1.57 4.13
N ARG A 149 7.04 -1.40 2.80
CA ARG A 149 6.99 -2.54 1.86
C ARG A 149 8.23 -3.43 1.97
N GLU A 150 9.42 -2.84 2.04
CA GLU A 150 10.67 -3.58 2.23
C GLU A 150 10.63 -4.43 3.52
N ILE A 151 10.08 -3.88 4.62
CA ILE A 151 9.89 -4.64 5.87
C ILE A 151 8.94 -5.82 5.65
N ARG A 152 7.79 -5.59 5.01
CA ARG A 152 6.83 -6.67 4.71
C ARG A 152 7.46 -7.77 3.85
N GLU A 153 8.13 -7.40 2.75
CA GLU A 153 8.76 -8.34 1.84
C GLU A 153 9.86 -9.18 2.53
N ARG A 154 10.67 -8.54 3.37
CA ARG A 154 11.68 -9.25 4.18
C ARG A 154 11.02 -10.17 5.20
N ALA A 155 9.96 -9.75 5.87
CA ALA A 155 9.25 -10.59 6.82
C ALA A 155 8.68 -11.84 6.14
N LEU A 156 8.04 -11.70 4.97
CA LEU A 156 7.53 -12.82 4.18
C LEU A 156 8.63 -13.76 3.65
N LYS A 157 9.84 -13.24 3.44
CA LYS A 157 10.98 -14.01 2.95
C LYS A 157 11.74 -14.74 4.08
N ASP A 158 11.94 -14.07 5.21
CA ASP A 158 12.89 -14.48 6.25
C ASP A 158 12.20 -15.26 7.39
N PHE A 159 10.86 -15.23 7.46
CA PHE A 159 10.05 -15.95 8.45
C PHE A 159 9.05 -16.87 7.76
N ASP A 160 8.66 -17.94 8.45
CA ASP A 160 7.60 -18.85 7.98
C ASP A 160 6.20 -18.26 8.28
N VAL A 161 5.88 -17.18 7.58
CA VAL A 161 4.61 -16.47 7.70
C VAL A 161 3.88 -16.40 6.36
N LEU A 162 2.56 -16.32 6.39
CA LEU A 162 1.72 -16.37 5.20
C LEU A 162 1.28 -14.98 4.73
N GLU A 163 1.12 -14.04 5.66
CA GLU A 163 0.78 -12.66 5.32
C GLU A 163 1.21 -11.69 6.42
N VAL A 164 1.55 -10.46 6.01
CA VAL A 164 1.94 -9.36 6.88
C VAL A 164 1.26 -8.08 6.42
N LEU A 165 0.59 -7.39 7.35
CA LEU A 165 0.03 -6.06 7.14
C LEU A 165 0.76 -5.06 8.03
N ILE A 166 1.12 -3.91 7.46
CA ILE A 166 1.74 -2.80 8.19
C ILE A 166 1.02 -1.51 7.83
N LEU A 167 0.46 -0.85 8.84
CA LEU A 167 -0.23 0.42 8.70
C LEU A 167 0.32 1.42 9.71
N HIS A 168 0.68 2.61 9.27
CA HIS A 168 1.09 3.70 10.15
C HIS A 168 0.28 4.97 9.87
N ARG A 169 -0.13 5.68 10.92
CA ARG A 169 -0.79 6.98 10.79
C ARG A 169 0.23 8.12 10.85
N TYR A 170 -0.10 9.22 10.19
CA TYR A 170 0.63 10.47 10.26
C TYR A 170 -0.29 11.65 10.60
N GLY A 171 0.29 12.81 10.85
CA GLY A 171 -0.41 14.00 11.33
C GLY A 171 -0.67 13.97 12.82
N GLU A 172 -1.57 14.80 13.29
CA GLU A 172 -1.93 14.90 14.70
C GLU A 172 -2.76 13.70 15.15
N ILE A 173 -2.37 13.09 16.26
CA ILE A 173 -2.98 11.90 16.86
C ILE A 173 -3.27 12.21 18.33
N GLN A 174 -4.52 12.06 18.73
CA GLN A 174 -4.95 12.31 20.09
C GLN A 174 -4.55 11.16 21.02
N ILE A 175 -4.41 11.47 22.32
CA ILE A 175 -4.11 10.46 23.33
C ILE A 175 -5.20 9.37 23.32
N GLY A 176 -4.76 8.10 23.33
CA GLY A 176 -5.63 6.93 23.25
C GLY A 176 -5.93 6.46 21.81
N GLU A 177 -5.63 7.26 20.80
CA GLU A 177 -5.85 6.84 19.41
C GLU A 177 -4.76 5.88 18.90
N ASN A 178 -5.10 5.17 17.84
CA ASN A 178 -4.19 4.26 17.15
C ASN A 178 -3.10 5.01 16.38
N ILE A 179 -1.87 4.52 16.43
CA ILE A 179 -0.72 5.06 15.69
C ILE A 179 -0.29 4.09 14.59
N VAL A 180 -0.01 2.86 14.97
CA VAL A 180 0.57 1.86 14.08
C VAL A 180 -0.07 0.50 14.33
N LEU A 181 -0.31 -0.23 13.28
CA LEU A 181 -0.81 -1.60 13.33
C LEU A 181 0.09 -2.50 12.49
N ILE A 182 0.50 -3.63 13.09
CA ILE A 182 1.16 -4.72 12.39
C ILE A 182 0.35 -5.98 12.66
N VAL A 183 -0.08 -6.65 11.60
CA VAL A 183 -0.81 -7.92 11.69
C VAL A 183 -0.03 -8.97 10.91
N VAL A 184 0.31 -10.07 11.56
CA VAL A 184 1.07 -11.16 10.95
C VAL A 184 0.29 -12.47 11.07
N GLY A 185 -0.02 -13.08 9.93
CA GLY A 185 -0.67 -14.39 9.84
C GLY A 185 0.33 -15.49 9.49
N ALA A 186 0.36 -16.56 10.28
CA ALA A 186 1.20 -17.74 10.06
C ALA A 186 0.44 -19.04 10.35
N GLU A 187 0.97 -20.19 9.91
CA GLU A 187 0.42 -21.48 10.32
C GLU A 187 0.57 -21.70 11.84
N HIS A 188 1.71 -21.29 12.40
CA HIS A 188 2.03 -21.47 13.81
C HIS A 188 2.29 -20.14 14.51
N ARG A 189 1.81 -20.04 15.76
CA ARG A 189 1.93 -18.82 16.58
C ARG A 189 3.37 -18.35 16.80
N ALA A 190 4.34 -19.27 16.88
CA ALA A 190 5.72 -18.92 17.16
C ALA A 190 6.32 -18.03 16.06
N ASP A 191 6.02 -18.32 14.79
CA ASP A 191 6.47 -17.55 13.63
C ASP A 191 5.76 -16.21 13.56
N ALA A 192 4.45 -16.19 13.81
CA ALA A 192 3.67 -14.96 13.87
C ALA A 192 4.22 -13.99 14.94
N PHE A 193 4.53 -14.46 16.14
CA PHE A 193 5.10 -13.61 17.20
C PHE A 193 6.48 -13.08 16.85
N ARG A 194 7.38 -13.95 16.34
CA ARG A 194 8.74 -13.54 15.96
C ARG A 194 8.74 -12.50 14.86
N ALA A 195 7.96 -12.73 13.79
CA ALA A 195 7.87 -11.82 12.67
C ALA A 195 7.22 -10.50 13.07
N CYS A 196 6.15 -10.52 13.89
CA CYS A 196 5.48 -9.31 14.35
C CYS A 196 6.43 -8.43 15.18
N LYS A 197 7.16 -9.02 16.13
CA LYS A 197 8.20 -8.31 16.90
C LYS A 197 9.27 -7.73 15.98
N TRP A 198 9.79 -8.52 15.07
CA TRP A 198 10.82 -8.08 14.13
C TRP A 198 10.33 -6.91 13.25
N CYS A 199 9.10 -6.98 12.74
CA CYS A 199 8.54 -5.91 11.92
C CYS A 199 8.48 -4.55 12.65
N ILE A 200 8.05 -4.54 13.93
CA ILE A 200 8.01 -3.28 14.69
C ILE A 200 9.41 -2.77 15.03
N ASP A 201 10.37 -3.65 15.33
CA ASP A 201 11.74 -3.27 15.60
C ASP A 201 12.38 -2.63 14.35
N GLU A 202 12.22 -3.23 13.16
CA GLU A 202 12.70 -2.68 11.90
C GLU A 202 12.03 -1.35 11.56
N LEU A 203 10.69 -1.26 11.72
CA LEU A 203 9.95 -0.03 11.46
C LEU A 203 10.52 1.13 12.25
N LYS A 204 10.80 0.94 13.52
CA LYS A 204 11.37 1.96 14.40
C LYS A 204 12.78 2.39 14.00
N GLN A 205 13.57 1.52 13.37
CA GLN A 205 14.96 1.80 13.01
C GLN A 205 15.12 2.49 11.66
N ILE A 206 14.34 2.09 10.66
CA ILE A 206 14.65 2.43 9.26
C ILE A 206 13.60 3.27 8.55
N THR A 207 12.46 3.51 9.18
CA THR A 207 11.36 4.22 8.53
C THR A 207 11.47 5.72 8.77
N PRO A 208 11.44 6.57 7.70
CA PRO A 208 11.50 8.01 7.84
C PRO A 208 10.15 8.56 8.27
N ILE A 209 9.82 8.31 9.52
CA ILE A 209 8.66 8.82 10.25
C ILE A 209 9.16 9.40 11.55
N TRP A 210 8.89 10.68 11.78
CA TRP A 210 9.36 11.42 12.95
C TRP A 210 8.20 11.74 13.87
N LYS A 211 8.46 11.69 15.17
CA LYS A 211 7.48 11.90 16.24
C LYS A 211 7.75 13.20 16.98
N LEU A 212 6.77 14.09 16.97
CA LEU A 212 6.73 15.32 17.78
C LEU A 212 5.76 15.13 18.93
N GLU A 213 6.20 15.34 20.15
CA GLU A 213 5.36 15.29 21.35
C GLU A 213 5.08 16.71 21.86
N GLN A 214 3.81 16.99 22.18
CA GLN A 214 3.43 18.21 22.88
C GLN A 214 3.44 17.98 24.39
N THR A 215 4.35 18.65 25.06
CA THR A 215 4.55 18.54 26.51
C THR A 215 4.23 19.88 27.23
N PRO A 216 4.07 19.91 28.56
CA PRO A 216 3.92 21.17 29.31
C PRO A 216 5.11 22.15 29.13
N ALA A 217 6.29 21.62 28.76
CA ALA A 217 7.50 22.44 28.51
C ALA A 217 7.61 22.91 27.04
N GLY A 218 6.68 22.52 26.17
CA GLY A 218 6.64 22.81 24.74
C GLY A 218 6.77 21.58 23.87
N GLU A 219 7.02 21.79 22.59
CA GLU A 219 7.16 20.74 21.58
C GLU A 219 8.56 20.08 21.66
N VAL A 220 8.57 18.75 21.62
CA VAL A 220 9.80 17.95 21.71
C VAL A 220 9.83 16.89 20.59
N TRP A 221 10.83 16.95 19.72
CA TRP A 221 11.11 15.89 18.77
C TRP A 221 11.73 14.68 19.48
N VAL A 222 11.16 13.51 19.22
CA VAL A 222 11.64 12.25 19.80
C VAL A 222 12.72 11.68 18.90
N GLU A 223 14.00 11.84 19.29
CA GLU A 223 15.16 11.43 18.47
C GLU A 223 15.46 9.93 18.52
N GLU A 224 15.08 9.25 19.59
CA GLU A 224 15.29 7.80 19.77
C GLU A 224 13.96 7.07 20.01
N HIS A 225 13.77 5.99 19.26
CA HIS A 225 12.69 5.05 19.52
C HIS A 225 13.13 4.04 20.59
N PRO A 226 12.41 3.90 21.72
CA PRO A 226 12.75 2.93 22.76
C PRO A 226 12.59 1.50 22.29
#